data_2e9f0ac5b5c1b8da651eeada847e7c1d
#
_entry.id   2e9f0ac5b5c1b8da651eeada847e7c1d
#
_cell.length_a   1.000
_cell.length_b   1.000
_cell.length_c   1.000
_cell.angle_alpha   90.00
_cell.angle_beta   90.00
_cell.angle_gamma   90.00
#
_symmetry.space_group_name_H-M   'P 1'
#
loop_
_entity.id
_entity.type
_entity.pdbx_description
1 polymer ?
#
loop_
_entity_poly.entity_id
_entity_poly.type
_entity_poly.pdbx_seq_one_letter_code
_entity_poly.pdbx_strand_id
1 'polypeptide(L)'
;MITQSRGKVLGGTSAINLLIWDRGSKAEYDGWEQVGNPGWGWDNMIAAMNKAENFSSYDRPDYTGTEGFGTEGPINAVVNKYMPVHQDTWLPTFDNLNVERNTDWLNGNNVGSAYHSSTIDPSNYTRSYSAVEYLPRGGPNLKWITDTEIAKVNLEKKKGKYVATGVTLLNGEVITAEKEVIVSAGTLKSPPLLEQSGIGSKKILKAAGVKQLIDLPGVGENLQDHPRIQLSYQLKDNYTSFDRLKYDTAYAAEQRALYDQNQVSAWDYAASAYSYQNWTSVLGSSKEASLVAAAKRVAGKLNNVVDNKKLEWISDPALKSGIAEAEFLLSDGYSGIKGYPKVGDPLYGKGFTTVFAALMHPLARGFVHINSTNAAAKPVYSPAYASNEYDLKALVELVKYIRKMAQTPPFSDIWVDEYEPGLQVDTDAEWEDFVKNNVNPFYHPVGSCAMLPKKDGGVVDSTLTVYGTSNLRVVDASVIPILVSAHPQTGVYGVAERAAEIIAAAWS
;
A
#
# COMPACT_ATOMS: atom_id res chain seq x y z
N MET A 1 -11.58 12.44 -11.71
CA MET A 1 -11.19 11.04 -12.09
C MET A 1 -9.96 10.71 -11.26
N ILE A 2 -10.02 9.64 -10.49
CA ILE A 2 -8.90 9.19 -9.62
C ILE A 2 -8.03 8.24 -10.43
N THR A 3 -6.71 8.48 -10.47
CA THR A 3 -5.76 7.65 -11.20
C THR A 3 -5.08 6.68 -10.26
N GLN A 4 -5.07 5.39 -10.61
CA GLN A 4 -4.33 4.33 -9.91
C GLN A 4 -3.15 3.86 -10.78
N SER A 5 -1.94 4.34 -10.47
CA SER A 5 -0.73 3.94 -11.19
C SER A 5 -0.31 2.51 -10.81
N ARG A 6 -0.01 1.69 -11.81
CA ARG A 6 0.50 0.32 -11.65
C ARG A 6 1.71 0.09 -12.55
N GLY A 7 2.65 -0.72 -12.08
CA GLY A 7 3.84 -1.08 -12.88
C GLY A 7 3.46 -1.95 -14.08
N LYS A 8 3.90 -1.55 -15.28
CA LYS A 8 3.85 -2.36 -16.51
C LYS A 8 5.28 -2.61 -16.99
N VAL A 9 6.02 -3.38 -16.19
CA VAL A 9 7.47 -3.63 -16.34
C VAL A 9 7.80 -4.93 -15.59
N LEU A 10 8.92 -5.57 -15.89
CA LEU A 10 9.44 -6.67 -15.07
C LEU A 10 9.60 -6.20 -13.62
N GLY A 11 9.10 -7.00 -12.67
CA GLY A 11 9.02 -6.59 -11.27
C GLY A 11 7.72 -5.86 -10.89
N GLY A 12 6.84 -5.54 -11.86
CA GLY A 12 5.54 -4.92 -11.60
C GLY A 12 5.66 -3.62 -10.81
N THR A 13 4.80 -3.44 -9.80
CA THR A 13 4.75 -2.20 -9.02
C THR A 13 5.97 -2.01 -8.09
N SER A 14 6.73 -3.08 -7.76
CA SER A 14 7.97 -2.92 -6.99
C SER A 14 9.04 -2.10 -7.74
N ALA A 15 8.96 -2.02 -9.08
CA ALA A 15 9.84 -1.21 -9.92
C ALA A 15 9.53 0.30 -9.89
N ILE A 16 8.35 0.72 -9.45
CA ILE A 16 7.87 2.11 -9.54
C ILE A 16 7.31 2.69 -8.25
N ASN A 17 7.27 1.93 -7.17
CA ASN A 17 6.77 2.37 -5.86
C ASN A 17 7.75 3.37 -5.18
N LEU A 18 7.37 3.88 -4.01
CA LEU A 18 8.18 4.83 -3.24
C LEU A 18 9.16 4.15 -2.27
N LEU A 19 9.47 2.86 -2.49
CA LEU A 19 10.50 2.10 -1.78
C LEU A 19 10.18 1.71 -0.33
N ILE A 20 9.16 2.23 0.29
CA ILE A 20 8.89 2.09 1.72
C ILE A 20 8.80 0.63 2.13
N TRP A 21 9.52 0.27 3.20
CA TRP A 21 9.60 -1.08 3.75
C TRP A 21 9.29 -1.06 5.23
N ASP A 22 8.07 -1.42 5.56
CA ASP A 22 7.51 -1.45 6.90
C ASP A 22 6.51 -2.60 7.05
N ARG A 23 5.91 -2.77 8.23
CA ARG A 23 4.97 -3.84 8.54
C ARG A 23 3.84 -3.33 9.41
N GLY A 24 2.66 -3.93 9.24
CA GLY A 24 1.53 -3.76 10.14
C GLY A 24 1.76 -4.45 11.49
N SER A 25 0.81 -4.27 12.39
CA SER A 25 0.86 -4.90 13.71
C SER A 25 0.61 -6.41 13.64
N LYS A 26 1.14 -7.14 14.63
CA LYS A 26 0.89 -8.57 14.79
C LYS A 26 -0.61 -8.91 14.78
N ALA A 27 -1.41 -8.13 15.48
CA ALA A 27 -2.85 -8.35 15.59
C ALA A 27 -3.59 -8.28 14.25
N GLU A 28 -3.10 -7.50 13.29
CA GLU A 28 -3.68 -7.39 11.96
C GLU A 28 -3.43 -8.64 11.11
N TYR A 29 -2.22 -9.18 11.14
CA TYR A 29 -1.93 -10.47 10.47
C TYR A 29 -2.64 -11.63 11.16
N ASP A 30 -2.71 -11.67 12.49
CA ASP A 30 -3.53 -12.65 13.21
C ASP A 30 -5.01 -12.51 12.83
N GLY A 31 -5.47 -11.30 12.51
CA GLY A 31 -6.78 -11.04 11.96
C GLY A 31 -7.04 -11.70 10.61
N TRP A 32 -6.03 -11.84 9.74
CA TRP A 32 -6.20 -12.59 8.49
C TRP A 32 -6.52 -14.07 8.76
N GLU A 33 -5.86 -14.68 9.74
CA GLU A 33 -6.15 -16.06 10.14
C GLU A 33 -7.54 -16.18 10.76
N GLN A 34 -7.90 -15.24 11.64
CA GLN A 34 -9.18 -15.24 12.36
C GLN A 34 -10.39 -15.07 11.45
N VAL A 35 -10.26 -14.43 10.29
CA VAL A 35 -11.35 -14.33 9.31
C VAL A 35 -11.50 -15.58 8.45
N GLY A 36 -10.77 -16.66 8.75
CA GLY A 36 -10.95 -17.99 8.17
C GLY A 36 -9.83 -18.48 7.27
N ASN A 37 -8.61 -17.96 7.45
CA ASN A 37 -7.44 -18.34 6.65
C ASN A 37 -6.36 -18.99 7.52
N PRO A 38 -6.50 -20.27 7.92
CA PRO A 38 -5.50 -20.93 8.75
C PRO A 38 -4.11 -20.91 8.11
N GLY A 39 -3.08 -20.59 8.92
CA GLY A 39 -1.69 -20.49 8.51
C GLY A 39 -1.32 -19.14 7.87
N TRP A 40 -2.14 -18.10 8.01
CA TRP A 40 -1.87 -16.73 7.55
C TRP A 40 -1.78 -15.70 8.68
N GLY A 41 -1.61 -16.17 9.93
CA GLY A 41 -1.34 -15.33 11.09
C GLY A 41 0.09 -14.83 11.13
N TRP A 42 0.39 -14.01 12.15
CA TRP A 42 1.67 -13.34 12.31
C TRP A 42 2.88 -14.26 12.19
N ASP A 43 2.89 -15.39 12.90
CA ASP A 43 4.08 -16.25 12.98
C ASP A 43 4.51 -16.77 11.60
N ASN A 44 3.55 -17.11 10.74
CA ASN A 44 3.84 -17.53 9.36
C ASN A 44 4.18 -16.34 8.47
N MET A 45 3.49 -15.22 8.66
CA MET A 45 3.73 -14.04 7.84
C MET A 45 5.07 -13.38 8.15
N ILE A 46 5.47 -13.27 9.43
CA ILE A 46 6.77 -12.72 9.80
C ILE A 46 7.91 -13.59 9.25
N ALA A 47 7.78 -14.92 9.34
CA ALA A 47 8.77 -15.84 8.78
C ALA A 47 8.92 -15.67 7.26
N ALA A 48 7.80 -15.53 6.54
CA ALA A 48 7.79 -15.31 5.09
C ALA A 48 8.35 -13.92 4.70
N MET A 49 7.99 -12.87 5.44
CA MET A 49 8.54 -11.52 5.21
C MET A 49 10.04 -11.48 5.47
N ASN A 50 10.53 -12.11 6.55
CA ASN A 50 11.95 -12.20 6.86
C ASN A 50 12.74 -12.98 5.81
N LYS A 51 12.16 -14.01 5.22
CA LYS A 51 12.78 -14.78 4.12
C LYS A 51 13.01 -13.92 2.87
N ALA A 52 12.16 -12.91 2.62
CA ALA A 52 12.33 -11.98 1.52
C ALA A 52 13.33 -10.87 1.81
N GLU A 53 13.63 -10.57 3.07
CA GLU A 53 14.28 -9.36 3.54
C GLU A 53 15.76 -9.56 3.84
N ASN A 54 16.56 -8.55 3.44
CA ASN A 54 17.94 -8.33 3.89
C ASN A 54 18.04 -6.92 4.47
N PHE A 55 17.67 -6.78 5.76
CA PHE A 55 17.63 -5.49 6.45
C PHE A 55 18.99 -5.05 6.96
N SER A 56 19.29 -3.75 6.84
CA SER A 56 20.44 -3.09 7.46
C SER A 56 20.06 -1.72 8.01
N SER A 57 20.42 -1.46 9.27
CA SER A 57 20.20 -0.16 9.91
C SER A 57 21.25 0.91 9.54
N TYR A 58 22.36 0.55 8.89
CA TYR A 58 23.48 1.43 8.59
C TYR A 58 24.03 2.20 9.80
N ASP A 59 24.17 1.52 10.92
CA ASP A 59 24.66 2.12 12.17
C ASP A 59 23.84 3.33 12.66
N ARG A 60 22.62 3.47 12.19
CA ARG A 60 21.72 4.51 12.69
C ARG A 60 21.17 4.13 14.06
N PRO A 61 21.31 5.03 15.06
CA PRO A 61 20.83 4.77 16.43
C PRO A 61 19.29 4.78 16.54
N ASP A 62 18.59 5.21 15.49
CA ASP A 62 17.13 5.32 15.48
C ASP A 62 16.42 3.96 15.44
N TYR A 63 17.12 2.88 15.01
CA TYR A 63 16.60 1.52 15.05
C TYR A 63 17.44 0.67 16.01
N THR A 64 16.81 0.15 17.04
CA THR A 64 17.43 -0.69 18.08
C THR A 64 16.79 -2.07 18.19
N GLY A 65 15.86 -2.40 17.31
CA GLY A 65 15.24 -3.72 17.24
C GLY A 65 16.27 -4.81 16.96
N THR A 66 16.13 -5.95 17.63
CA THR A 66 17.02 -7.11 17.50
C THR A 66 16.31 -8.32 16.90
N GLU A 67 15.00 -8.22 16.71
CA GLU A 67 14.12 -9.29 16.23
C GLU A 67 13.14 -8.77 15.20
N GLY A 68 12.43 -9.67 14.56
CA GLY A 68 11.34 -9.31 13.66
C GLY A 68 11.77 -8.92 12.24
N PHE A 69 13.05 -9.05 11.88
CA PHE A 69 13.54 -8.75 10.52
C PHE A 69 14.46 -9.84 9.98
N GLY A 70 14.56 -9.93 8.65
CA GLY A 70 15.44 -10.84 7.92
C GLY A 70 16.75 -10.15 7.51
N THR A 71 17.82 -10.93 7.42
CA THR A 71 19.18 -10.46 7.03
C THR A 71 19.79 -11.21 5.87
N GLU A 72 19.10 -12.20 5.29
CA GLU A 72 19.63 -13.10 4.26
C GLU A 72 18.74 -13.17 3.00
N GLY A 73 17.61 -12.47 3.00
CA GLY A 73 16.67 -12.46 1.89
C GLY A 73 17.19 -11.68 0.68
N PRO A 74 16.52 -11.81 -0.47
CA PRO A 74 16.95 -11.13 -1.69
C PRO A 74 16.72 -9.61 -1.68
N ILE A 75 15.68 -9.11 -1.01
CA ILE A 75 15.33 -7.69 -1.03
C ILE A 75 16.14 -6.94 0.03
N ASN A 76 17.03 -6.07 -0.43
CA ASN A 76 17.73 -5.17 0.48
C ASN A 76 16.78 -4.09 0.99
N ALA A 77 16.81 -3.86 2.30
CA ALA A 77 16.05 -2.81 2.99
C ALA A 77 16.97 -2.05 3.94
N VAL A 78 17.05 -0.74 3.80
CA VAL A 78 17.97 0.09 4.58
C VAL A 78 17.27 1.33 5.11
N VAL A 79 17.70 1.83 6.27
CA VAL A 79 17.34 3.16 6.72
C VAL A 79 18.07 4.19 5.87
N ASN A 80 17.37 5.20 5.40
CA ASN A 80 17.87 6.12 4.37
C ASN A 80 19.10 6.92 4.84
N LYS A 81 20.10 7.08 3.94
CA LYS A 81 21.30 7.87 4.20
C LYS A 81 21.05 9.38 4.10
N TYR A 82 20.34 9.77 3.04
CA TYR A 82 20.04 11.17 2.78
C TYR A 82 18.76 11.57 3.49
N MET A 83 18.90 12.52 4.39
CA MET A 83 17.76 13.19 5.04
C MET A 83 17.94 14.69 4.92
N PRO A 84 16.96 15.41 4.31
CA PRO A 84 16.98 16.86 4.31
C PRO A 84 16.97 17.41 5.74
N VAL A 85 17.73 18.47 6.01
CA VAL A 85 17.91 19.03 7.37
C VAL A 85 16.58 19.34 8.08
N HIS A 86 15.57 19.78 7.34
CA HIS A 86 14.26 20.05 7.93
C HIS A 86 13.52 18.79 8.42
N GLN A 87 13.90 17.59 7.95
CA GLN A 87 13.39 16.33 8.49
C GLN A 87 13.82 16.04 9.93
N ASP A 88 14.93 16.65 10.39
CA ASP A 88 15.39 16.51 11.78
C ASP A 88 14.37 17.06 12.79
N THR A 89 13.44 17.90 12.34
CA THR A 89 12.34 18.42 13.17
C THR A 89 11.24 17.38 13.42
N TRP A 90 11.17 16.30 12.64
CA TRP A 90 10.05 15.35 12.66
C TRP A 90 9.88 14.66 14.01
N LEU A 91 10.87 13.89 14.45
CA LEU A 91 10.78 13.17 15.72
C LEU A 91 10.60 14.10 16.93
N PRO A 92 11.37 15.20 17.08
CA PRO A 92 11.16 16.13 18.20
C PRO A 92 9.78 16.79 18.21
N THR A 93 9.16 17.02 17.04
CA THR A 93 7.79 17.54 16.96
C THR A 93 6.79 16.53 17.52
N PHE A 94 6.94 15.26 17.17
CA PHE A 94 6.08 14.21 17.71
C PHE A 94 6.33 13.94 19.20
N ASP A 95 7.58 14.07 19.69
CA ASP A 95 7.87 14.06 21.14
C ASP A 95 7.05 15.14 21.86
N ASN A 96 7.00 16.37 21.31
CA ASN A 96 6.21 17.48 21.86
C ASN A 96 4.69 17.27 21.75
N LEU A 97 4.25 16.36 20.89
CA LEU A 97 2.86 15.91 20.79
C LEU A 97 2.56 14.69 21.68
N ASN A 98 3.53 14.23 22.47
CA ASN A 98 3.48 13.04 23.32
C ASN A 98 3.26 11.74 22.50
N VAL A 99 3.83 11.65 21.33
CA VAL A 99 3.89 10.43 20.53
C VAL A 99 5.24 9.77 20.76
N GLU A 100 5.23 8.55 21.23
CA GLU A 100 6.45 7.78 21.51
C GLU A 100 7.24 7.49 20.23
N ARG A 101 8.56 7.47 20.36
CA ARG A 101 9.44 6.98 19.28
C ARG A 101 9.39 5.47 19.25
N ASN A 102 9.20 4.92 18.05
CA ASN A 102 9.26 3.49 17.84
C ASN A 102 10.61 3.13 17.22
N THR A 103 11.43 2.41 17.94
CA THR A 103 12.76 1.96 17.48
C THR A 103 12.80 0.49 17.08
N ASP A 104 11.63 -0.17 17.02
CA ASP A 104 11.47 -1.61 16.70
C ASP A 104 10.22 -1.85 15.83
N TRP A 105 10.00 -1.00 14.83
CA TRP A 105 8.77 -1.02 14.00
C TRP A 105 8.60 -2.25 13.10
N LEU A 106 9.62 -3.12 12.98
CA LEU A 106 9.54 -4.34 12.16
C LEU A 106 9.02 -5.55 12.93
N ASN A 107 8.89 -5.46 14.27
CA ASN A 107 8.55 -6.59 15.15
C ASN A 107 7.06 -6.67 15.53
N GLY A 108 6.18 -6.25 14.62
CA GLY A 108 4.72 -6.42 14.80
C GLY A 108 4.04 -5.40 15.72
N ASN A 109 4.73 -4.32 16.06
CA ASN A 109 4.17 -3.10 16.65
C ASN A 109 4.70 -1.89 15.89
N ASN A 110 3.89 -1.29 15.04
CA ASN A 110 4.29 -0.13 14.25
C ASN A 110 3.84 1.22 14.83
N VAL A 111 3.12 1.23 15.95
CA VAL A 111 2.64 2.47 16.59
C VAL A 111 3.81 3.29 17.13
N GLY A 112 3.85 4.57 16.78
CA GLY A 112 4.87 5.52 17.17
C GLY A 112 5.47 6.28 16.00
N SER A 113 6.48 7.10 16.26
CA SER A 113 7.21 7.86 15.23
C SER A 113 8.62 7.31 15.01
N ALA A 114 9.05 7.22 13.75
CA ALA A 114 10.33 6.63 13.37
C ALA A 114 10.83 7.13 12.01
N TYR A 115 12.10 6.82 11.71
CA TYR A 115 12.64 6.84 10.35
C TYR A 115 12.65 5.41 9.81
N HIS A 116 11.71 5.09 8.94
CA HIS A 116 11.54 3.75 8.39
C HIS A 116 12.55 3.43 7.28
N SER A 117 12.64 2.14 6.94
CA SER A 117 13.51 1.64 5.91
C SER A 117 12.93 1.77 4.50
N SER A 118 13.81 1.73 3.51
CA SER A 118 13.50 1.76 2.08
C SER A 118 14.18 0.61 1.35
N THR A 119 13.55 0.09 0.29
CA THR A 119 14.11 -1.01 -0.52
C THR A 119 15.20 -0.49 -1.46
N ILE A 120 16.40 -0.33 -0.92
CA ILE A 120 17.58 0.21 -1.60
C ILE A 120 18.75 -0.75 -1.37
N ASP A 121 19.49 -1.04 -2.43
CA ASP A 121 20.76 -1.76 -2.35
C ASP A 121 21.83 -0.85 -1.70
N PRO A 122 22.38 -1.22 -0.54
CA PRO A 122 23.36 -0.39 0.16
C PRO A 122 24.69 -0.22 -0.59
N SER A 123 25.02 -1.11 -1.50
CA SER A 123 26.31 -1.10 -2.20
C SER A 123 26.40 -0.03 -3.28
N ASN A 124 25.29 0.30 -3.92
CA ASN A 124 25.24 1.23 -5.06
C ASN A 124 24.08 2.23 -4.99
N TYR A 125 23.29 2.17 -3.93
CA TYR A 125 22.16 3.03 -3.63
C TYR A 125 21.06 3.07 -4.71
N THR A 126 20.89 1.95 -5.42
CA THR A 126 19.81 1.76 -6.38
C THR A 126 18.63 1.01 -5.77
N ARG A 127 17.47 1.07 -6.43
CA ARG A 127 16.26 0.35 -6.03
C ARG A 127 16.49 -1.16 -5.98
N SER A 128 16.24 -1.78 -4.83
CA SER A 128 16.14 -3.23 -4.66
C SER A 128 14.68 -3.64 -4.89
N TYR A 129 14.40 -4.47 -5.90
CA TYR A 129 13.05 -4.88 -6.27
C TYR A 129 13.02 -6.24 -6.97
N SER A 130 11.83 -6.81 -7.14
CA SER A 130 11.69 -8.21 -7.52
C SER A 130 12.41 -8.62 -8.80
N ALA A 131 12.49 -7.77 -9.83
CA ALA A 131 13.15 -8.15 -11.08
C ALA A 131 14.68 -8.23 -10.96
N VAL A 132 15.31 -7.33 -10.20
CA VAL A 132 16.76 -7.34 -10.03
C VAL A 132 17.21 -8.35 -8.97
N GLU A 133 16.36 -8.67 -8.01
CA GLU A 133 16.72 -9.52 -6.88
C GLU A 133 16.30 -10.99 -7.06
N TYR A 134 15.13 -11.25 -7.62
CA TYR A 134 14.60 -12.62 -7.76
C TYR A 134 14.90 -13.25 -9.12
N LEU A 135 14.81 -12.51 -10.25
CA LEU A 135 15.03 -13.13 -11.56
C LEU A 135 16.42 -13.74 -11.74
N PRO A 136 17.52 -13.09 -11.28
CA PRO A 136 18.85 -13.70 -11.39
C PRO A 136 19.03 -14.98 -10.54
N ARG A 137 18.19 -15.16 -9.51
CA ARG A 137 18.20 -16.36 -8.65
C ARG A 137 17.42 -17.52 -9.26
N GLY A 138 16.62 -17.25 -10.29
CA GLY A 138 15.89 -18.27 -11.04
C GLY A 138 16.85 -19.19 -11.79
N GLY A 139 16.60 -20.50 -11.73
CA GLY A 139 17.42 -21.50 -12.44
C GLY A 139 17.14 -21.49 -13.96
N PRO A 140 17.82 -22.35 -14.71
CA PRO A 140 17.69 -22.42 -16.19
C PRO A 140 16.31 -22.86 -16.68
N ASN A 141 15.47 -23.33 -15.78
CA ASN A 141 14.07 -23.69 -16.01
C ASN A 141 13.11 -22.49 -15.91
N LEU A 142 13.55 -21.32 -15.42
CA LEU A 142 12.76 -20.09 -15.43
C LEU A 142 12.87 -19.42 -16.81
N LYS A 143 11.71 -19.13 -17.42
CA LYS A 143 11.59 -18.36 -18.66
C LYS A 143 10.58 -17.24 -18.45
N TRP A 144 10.84 -16.08 -19.04
CA TRP A 144 9.89 -14.96 -19.08
C TRP A 144 9.69 -14.46 -20.51
N ILE A 145 8.51 -13.95 -20.76
CA ILE A 145 8.12 -13.34 -22.03
C ILE A 145 7.66 -11.92 -21.72
N THR A 146 8.32 -10.94 -22.32
CA THR A 146 7.95 -9.52 -22.20
C THR A 146 7.02 -9.09 -23.34
N ASP A 147 6.47 -7.89 -23.25
CA ASP A 147 5.59 -7.28 -24.26
C ASP A 147 4.39 -8.14 -24.65
N THR A 148 3.93 -8.95 -23.71
CA THR A 148 2.89 -9.97 -23.92
C THR A 148 1.77 -9.78 -22.92
N GLU A 149 0.53 -9.65 -23.41
CA GLU A 149 -0.65 -9.54 -22.55
C GLU A 149 -1.50 -10.82 -22.66
N ILE A 150 -2.01 -11.27 -21.50
CA ILE A 150 -2.87 -12.44 -21.40
C ILE A 150 -4.34 -12.01 -21.59
N ALA A 151 -5.04 -12.68 -22.50
CA ALA A 151 -6.46 -12.43 -22.72
C ALA A 151 -7.36 -13.20 -21.74
N LYS A 152 -7.03 -14.46 -21.46
CA LYS A 152 -7.79 -15.31 -20.52
C LYS A 152 -7.00 -16.53 -20.09
N VAL A 153 -7.43 -17.15 -18.99
CA VAL A 153 -7.05 -18.51 -18.59
C VAL A 153 -7.98 -19.51 -19.30
N ASN A 154 -7.40 -20.57 -19.86
CA ASN A 154 -8.15 -21.63 -20.53
C ASN A 154 -8.60 -22.67 -19.50
N LEU A 155 -9.89 -22.96 -19.45
CA LEU A 155 -10.52 -23.82 -18.45
C LEU A 155 -11.27 -24.97 -19.10
N GLU A 156 -11.02 -26.19 -18.63
CA GLU A 156 -11.77 -27.40 -19.03
C GLU A 156 -12.48 -27.98 -17.80
N LYS A 157 -13.70 -28.47 -17.98
CA LYS A 157 -14.44 -29.14 -16.90
C LYS A 157 -14.04 -30.60 -16.80
N LYS A 158 -13.43 -31.02 -15.66
CA LYS A 158 -13.01 -32.39 -15.38
C LYS A 158 -13.50 -32.81 -13.99
N LYS A 159 -14.20 -33.94 -13.90
CA LYS A 159 -14.70 -34.52 -12.62
C LYS A 159 -15.42 -33.50 -11.70
N GLY A 160 -16.26 -32.66 -12.31
CA GLY A 160 -17.06 -31.66 -11.55
C GLY A 160 -16.37 -30.34 -11.20
N LYS A 161 -15.06 -30.25 -11.36
CA LYS A 161 -14.26 -29.00 -11.18
C LYS A 161 -13.73 -28.48 -12.52
N TYR A 162 -13.32 -27.22 -12.56
CA TYR A 162 -12.58 -26.69 -13.70
C TYR A 162 -11.07 -26.85 -13.48
N VAL A 163 -10.36 -27.20 -14.55
CA VAL A 163 -8.92 -27.37 -14.62
C VAL A 163 -8.36 -26.31 -15.55
N ALA A 164 -7.40 -25.52 -15.09
CA ALA A 164 -6.66 -24.59 -15.93
C ALA A 164 -5.67 -25.39 -16.79
N THR A 165 -5.77 -25.26 -18.11
CA THR A 165 -4.92 -25.96 -19.09
C THR A 165 -3.88 -25.07 -19.73
N GLY A 166 -3.88 -23.78 -19.41
CA GLY A 166 -2.97 -22.77 -19.92
C GLY A 166 -3.63 -21.42 -20.04
N VAL A 167 -3.05 -20.56 -20.86
CA VAL A 167 -3.53 -19.20 -21.12
C VAL A 167 -3.61 -18.91 -22.62
N THR A 168 -4.49 -17.99 -23.00
CA THR A 168 -4.55 -17.43 -24.34
C THR A 168 -4.03 -15.99 -24.30
N LEU A 169 -3.09 -15.67 -25.17
CA LEU A 169 -2.54 -14.33 -25.33
C LEU A 169 -3.48 -13.43 -26.14
N LEU A 170 -3.30 -12.10 -26.08
CA LEU A 170 -4.10 -11.17 -26.89
C LEU A 170 -3.95 -11.38 -28.40
N ASN A 171 -2.82 -11.89 -28.87
CA ASN A 171 -2.58 -12.23 -30.28
C ASN A 171 -3.23 -13.56 -30.69
N GLY A 172 -3.88 -14.28 -29.77
CA GLY A 172 -4.54 -15.55 -29.99
C GLY A 172 -3.66 -16.79 -29.78
N GLU A 173 -2.37 -16.63 -29.55
CA GLU A 173 -1.47 -17.73 -29.21
C GLU A 173 -1.87 -18.38 -27.87
N VAL A 174 -1.64 -19.69 -27.76
CA VAL A 174 -1.95 -20.46 -26.56
C VAL A 174 -0.68 -21.01 -25.94
N ILE A 175 -0.48 -20.72 -24.65
CA ILE A 175 0.57 -21.33 -23.83
C ILE A 175 -0.10 -22.35 -22.90
N THR A 176 0.32 -23.61 -22.99
CA THR A 176 -0.22 -24.71 -22.16
C THR A 176 0.50 -24.81 -20.82
N ALA A 177 -0.23 -25.24 -19.80
CA ALA A 177 0.30 -25.54 -18.48
C ALA A 177 0.01 -27.01 -18.11
N GLU A 178 1.04 -27.75 -17.73
CA GLU A 178 0.92 -29.17 -17.34
C GLU A 178 0.46 -29.35 -15.89
N LYS A 179 0.92 -28.50 -15.00
CA LYS A 179 0.63 -28.58 -13.56
C LYS A 179 -0.44 -27.58 -13.14
N GLU A 180 -0.12 -26.31 -13.11
CA GLU A 180 -1.05 -25.26 -12.67
C GLU A 180 -0.82 -23.92 -13.37
N VAL A 181 -1.80 -23.03 -13.29
CA VAL A 181 -1.72 -21.64 -13.70
C VAL A 181 -1.78 -20.76 -12.45
N ILE A 182 -0.84 -19.82 -12.32
CA ILE A 182 -0.77 -18.84 -11.23
C ILE A 182 -1.00 -17.46 -11.81
N VAL A 183 -2.04 -16.77 -11.35
CA VAL A 183 -2.35 -15.40 -11.73
C VAL A 183 -1.70 -14.46 -10.73
N SER A 184 -0.83 -13.56 -11.22
CA SER A 184 -0.13 -12.55 -10.43
C SER A 184 -0.16 -11.19 -11.14
N ALA A 185 -1.34 -10.81 -11.66
CA ALA A 185 -1.52 -9.61 -12.47
C ALA A 185 -1.82 -8.34 -11.62
N GLY A 186 -1.83 -8.49 -10.29
CA GLY A 186 -2.09 -7.43 -9.32
C GLY A 186 -3.56 -7.12 -9.13
N THR A 187 -3.85 -6.34 -8.09
CA THR A 187 -5.22 -6.07 -7.61
C THR A 187 -6.18 -5.54 -8.67
N LEU A 188 -5.69 -4.78 -9.66
CA LEU A 188 -6.54 -4.20 -10.70
C LEU A 188 -6.61 -5.03 -11.98
N LYS A 189 -5.82 -6.11 -12.13
CA LYS A 189 -5.81 -6.93 -13.35
C LYS A 189 -6.12 -8.40 -13.12
N SER A 190 -5.85 -8.95 -11.93
CA SER A 190 -6.19 -10.35 -11.61
C SER A 190 -7.69 -10.62 -11.63
N PRO A 191 -8.58 -9.80 -11.03
CA PRO A 191 -10.02 -10.02 -11.17
C PRO A 191 -10.52 -9.90 -12.62
N PRO A 192 -10.17 -8.86 -13.41
CA PRO A 192 -10.55 -8.80 -14.81
C PRO A 192 -10.11 -10.01 -15.63
N LEU A 193 -8.93 -10.58 -15.35
CA LEU A 193 -8.45 -11.78 -16.02
C LEU A 193 -9.31 -13.01 -15.67
N LEU A 194 -9.71 -13.16 -14.40
CA LEU A 194 -10.64 -14.21 -13.98
C LEU A 194 -12.00 -14.03 -14.65
N GLU A 195 -12.53 -12.81 -14.71
CA GLU A 195 -13.80 -12.49 -15.35
C GLU A 195 -13.77 -12.75 -16.85
N GLN A 196 -12.70 -12.37 -17.57
CA GLN A 196 -12.51 -12.71 -19.00
C GLN A 196 -12.43 -14.25 -19.22
N SER A 197 -12.02 -14.98 -18.18
CA SER A 197 -11.97 -16.46 -18.20
C SER A 197 -13.30 -17.11 -17.83
N GLY A 198 -14.36 -16.33 -17.57
CA GLY A 198 -15.68 -16.82 -17.20
C GLY A 198 -15.87 -17.12 -15.71
N ILE A 199 -14.99 -16.63 -14.84
CA ILE A 199 -15.05 -16.77 -13.38
C ILE A 199 -15.48 -15.44 -12.77
N GLY A 200 -16.67 -15.35 -12.19
CA GLY A 200 -17.14 -14.09 -11.58
C GLY A 200 -18.64 -14.05 -11.39
N SER A 201 -19.14 -12.89 -11.02
CA SER A 201 -20.56 -12.63 -10.82
C SER A 201 -21.35 -12.79 -12.13
N LYS A 202 -22.45 -13.52 -12.08
CA LYS A 202 -23.36 -13.69 -13.22
C LYS A 202 -23.82 -12.35 -13.81
N LYS A 203 -24.07 -11.35 -12.96
CA LYS A 203 -24.51 -10.02 -13.36
C LYS A 203 -23.43 -9.32 -14.19
N ILE A 204 -22.21 -9.31 -13.71
CA ILE A 204 -21.07 -8.64 -14.35
C ILE A 204 -20.71 -9.32 -15.67
N LEU A 205 -20.53 -10.66 -15.65
CA LEU A 205 -20.15 -11.41 -16.84
C LEU A 205 -21.21 -11.29 -17.96
N LYS A 206 -22.50 -11.37 -17.60
CA LYS A 206 -23.59 -11.17 -18.57
C LYS A 206 -23.57 -9.76 -19.17
N ALA A 207 -23.36 -8.73 -18.34
CA ALA A 207 -23.31 -7.35 -18.82
C ALA A 207 -22.11 -7.11 -19.76
N ALA A 208 -20.97 -7.76 -19.49
CA ALA A 208 -19.78 -7.71 -20.33
C ALA A 208 -19.83 -8.62 -21.57
N GLY A 209 -20.85 -9.48 -21.70
CA GLY A 209 -20.97 -10.44 -22.79
C GLY A 209 -20.09 -11.69 -22.67
N VAL A 210 -19.57 -11.97 -21.46
CA VAL A 210 -18.72 -13.14 -21.18
C VAL A 210 -19.57 -14.32 -20.70
N LYS A 211 -19.34 -15.52 -21.25
CA LYS A 211 -19.98 -16.73 -20.78
C LYS A 211 -19.51 -17.15 -19.41
N GLN A 212 -20.41 -17.22 -18.44
CA GLN A 212 -20.07 -17.69 -17.09
C GLN A 212 -19.78 -19.21 -17.10
N LEU A 213 -18.65 -19.57 -16.50
CA LEU A 213 -18.24 -20.96 -16.22
C LEU A 213 -18.37 -21.25 -14.72
N ILE A 214 -17.90 -20.33 -13.86
CA ILE A 214 -17.92 -20.45 -12.40
C ILE A 214 -18.61 -19.20 -11.82
N ASP A 215 -19.68 -19.44 -11.03
CA ASP A 215 -20.32 -18.37 -10.27
C ASP A 215 -19.51 -18.09 -8.99
N LEU A 216 -18.79 -16.97 -9.00
CA LEU A 216 -17.92 -16.52 -7.92
C LEU A 216 -18.05 -15.00 -7.74
N PRO A 217 -19.12 -14.55 -7.08
CA PRO A 217 -19.46 -13.13 -6.99
C PRO A 217 -18.41 -12.24 -6.31
N GLY A 218 -17.51 -12.82 -5.52
CA GLY A 218 -16.43 -12.07 -4.85
C GLY A 218 -15.33 -11.56 -5.78
N VAL A 219 -15.25 -12.06 -7.02
CA VAL A 219 -14.25 -11.59 -7.99
C VAL A 219 -14.47 -10.13 -8.32
N GLY A 220 -13.45 -9.31 -8.08
CA GLY A 220 -13.47 -7.87 -8.30
C GLY A 220 -14.10 -7.05 -7.19
N GLU A 221 -14.71 -7.68 -6.20
CA GLU A 221 -15.27 -7.02 -5.01
C GLU A 221 -14.22 -6.87 -3.89
N ASN A 222 -14.59 -6.25 -2.76
CA ASN A 222 -13.72 -6.05 -1.58
C ASN A 222 -12.43 -5.26 -1.89
N LEU A 223 -12.39 -4.46 -2.95
CA LEU A 223 -11.25 -3.58 -3.22
C LEU A 223 -11.06 -2.59 -2.06
N GLN A 224 -9.91 -2.62 -1.45
CA GLN A 224 -9.50 -1.74 -0.36
C GLN A 224 -8.25 -0.96 -0.79
N ASP A 225 -8.13 0.28 -0.36
CA ASP A 225 -6.95 1.11 -0.54
C ASP A 225 -6.93 2.17 0.57
N HIS A 226 -5.77 2.58 1.02
CA HIS A 226 -5.65 3.68 1.98
C HIS A 226 -6.01 5.01 1.31
N PRO A 227 -7.09 5.70 1.72
CA PRO A 227 -7.33 7.06 1.30
C PRO A 227 -6.37 8.00 2.01
N ARG A 228 -5.75 8.89 1.26
CA ARG A 228 -4.85 9.90 1.82
C ARG A 228 -5.32 11.33 1.56
N ILE A 229 -4.88 12.22 2.42
CA ILE A 229 -4.98 13.66 2.33
C ILE A 229 -3.62 14.28 2.63
N GLN A 230 -3.36 15.51 2.18
CA GLN A 230 -2.09 16.18 2.43
C GLN A 230 -2.23 17.69 2.61
N LEU A 231 -1.29 18.26 3.36
CA LEU A 231 -1.06 19.71 3.45
C LEU A 231 0.38 20.01 3.03
N SER A 232 0.60 21.16 2.37
CA SER A 232 1.90 21.59 1.89
C SER A 232 2.28 22.95 2.47
N TYR A 233 3.52 23.05 2.92
CA TYR A 233 4.08 24.21 3.61
C TYR A 233 5.26 24.78 2.83
N GLN A 234 5.31 26.10 2.63
CA GLN A 234 6.48 26.78 2.09
C GLN A 234 7.58 26.84 3.14
N LEU A 235 8.74 26.31 2.83
CA LEU A 235 9.91 26.38 3.72
C LEU A 235 10.52 27.77 3.76
N LYS A 236 11.19 28.12 4.87
CA LYS A 236 12.08 29.27 4.96
C LYS A 236 13.25 29.11 4.00
N ASP A 237 13.81 30.22 3.53
CA ASP A 237 14.84 30.26 2.48
C ASP A 237 16.17 29.59 2.87
N ASN A 238 16.41 29.35 4.16
CA ASN A 238 17.59 28.65 4.65
C ASN A 238 17.47 27.10 4.57
N TYR A 239 16.32 26.56 4.14
CA TYR A 239 16.12 25.13 3.93
C TYR A 239 16.08 24.80 2.44
N THR A 240 16.80 23.75 2.07
CA THR A 240 16.76 23.21 0.71
C THR A 240 15.84 21.99 0.70
N SER A 241 14.91 21.95 -0.25
CA SER A 241 14.07 20.78 -0.50
C SER A 241 14.35 20.12 -1.85
N PHE A 242 13.80 18.94 -2.05
CA PHE A 242 13.84 18.20 -3.32
C PHE A 242 13.33 19.03 -4.52
N ASP A 243 12.51 20.04 -4.29
CA ASP A 243 12.03 20.94 -5.35
C ASP A 243 13.19 21.64 -6.07
N ARG A 244 14.33 21.89 -5.41
CA ARG A 244 15.48 22.53 -5.99
C ARG A 244 16.04 21.77 -7.21
N LEU A 245 15.91 20.46 -7.21
CA LEU A 245 16.28 19.63 -8.38
C LEU A 245 15.46 19.93 -9.64
N LYS A 246 14.27 20.53 -9.47
CA LYS A 246 13.34 20.83 -10.58
C LYS A 246 13.63 22.16 -11.27
N TYR A 247 14.16 23.16 -10.53
CA TYR A 247 14.33 24.52 -11.04
C TYR A 247 15.79 25.03 -11.06
N ASP A 248 16.69 24.42 -10.30
CA ASP A 248 18.12 24.76 -10.26
C ASP A 248 18.93 23.68 -11.01
N THR A 249 19.19 23.92 -12.28
CA THR A 249 19.90 22.95 -13.14
C THR A 249 21.34 22.70 -12.72
N ALA A 250 22.00 23.70 -12.13
CA ALA A 250 23.39 23.55 -11.62
C ALA A 250 23.40 22.66 -10.38
N TYR A 251 22.49 22.90 -9.44
CA TYR A 251 22.31 22.03 -8.28
C TYR A 251 21.92 20.59 -8.68
N ALA A 252 21.00 20.44 -9.62
CA ALA A 252 20.58 19.12 -10.08
C ALA A 252 21.76 18.34 -10.71
N ALA A 253 22.63 19.02 -11.49
CA ALA A 253 23.82 18.42 -12.10
C ALA A 253 24.87 18.04 -11.03
N GLU A 254 25.09 18.90 -10.03
CA GLU A 254 25.98 18.61 -8.90
C GLU A 254 25.51 17.38 -8.12
N GLN A 255 24.22 17.37 -7.72
CA GLN A 255 23.65 16.24 -6.99
C GLN A 255 23.66 14.93 -7.80
N ARG A 256 23.49 15.02 -9.11
CA ARG A 256 23.61 13.86 -10.01
C ARG A 256 25.03 13.35 -10.06
N ALA A 257 26.03 14.22 -10.14
CA ALA A 257 27.44 13.83 -10.12
C ALA A 257 27.85 13.15 -8.80
N LEU A 258 27.33 13.61 -7.66
CA LEU A 258 27.52 12.94 -6.36
C LEU A 258 26.92 11.53 -6.37
N TYR A 259 25.67 11.40 -6.83
CA TYR A 259 24.98 10.11 -6.96
C TYR A 259 25.79 9.13 -7.84
N ASP A 260 26.23 9.57 -9.02
CA ASP A 260 27.00 8.73 -9.95
C ASP A 260 28.37 8.29 -9.40
N GLN A 261 28.87 8.97 -8.36
CA GLN A 261 30.09 8.65 -7.60
C GLN A 261 29.81 7.85 -6.31
N ASN A 262 28.59 7.37 -6.11
CA ASN A 262 28.12 6.71 -4.88
C ASN A 262 28.32 7.58 -3.61
N GLN A 263 28.26 8.89 -3.75
CA GLN A 263 28.25 9.85 -2.64
C GLN A 263 26.83 10.24 -2.30
N VAL A 264 26.58 10.54 -1.02
CA VAL A 264 25.26 10.95 -0.54
C VAL A 264 24.80 12.23 -1.26
N SER A 265 23.62 12.18 -1.85
CA SER A 265 23.08 13.27 -2.66
C SER A 265 21.56 13.39 -2.50
N ALA A 266 20.99 14.50 -3.00
CA ALA A 266 19.52 14.65 -3.02
C ALA A 266 18.81 13.61 -3.93
N TRP A 267 19.53 12.95 -4.84
CA TRP A 267 18.99 11.85 -5.65
C TRP A 267 18.80 10.54 -4.87
N ASP A 268 19.43 10.43 -3.69
CA ASP A 268 19.26 9.28 -2.79
C ASP A 268 17.99 9.40 -1.93
N TYR A 269 17.23 10.50 -2.08
CA TYR A 269 16.05 10.73 -1.25
C TYR A 269 15.01 9.62 -1.44
N ALA A 270 14.66 8.99 -0.34
CA ALA A 270 13.46 8.20 -0.17
C ALA A 270 12.72 8.69 1.08
N ALA A 271 11.41 8.76 1.02
CA ALA A 271 10.63 9.15 2.18
C ALA A 271 10.87 8.15 3.32
N SER A 272 11.18 8.64 4.51
CA SER A 272 11.54 7.80 5.66
C SER A 272 10.96 8.29 7.00
N ALA A 273 10.51 9.54 7.10
CA ALA A 273 9.95 10.12 8.32
C ALA A 273 8.45 9.80 8.43
N TYR A 274 8.12 8.87 9.33
CA TYR A 274 6.77 8.34 9.54
C TYR A 274 6.32 8.51 10.98
N SER A 275 5.00 8.55 11.16
CA SER A 275 4.36 8.39 12.47
C SER A 275 3.07 7.60 12.27
N TYR A 276 3.01 6.43 12.84
CA TYR A 276 1.82 5.58 12.91
C TYR A 276 1.13 5.78 14.26
N GLN A 277 -0.15 6.14 14.25
CA GLN A 277 -0.86 6.49 15.47
C GLN A 277 -2.24 5.86 15.53
N ASN A 278 -2.65 5.47 16.75
CA ASN A 278 -4.02 5.10 17.04
C ASN A 278 -4.90 6.35 17.27
N TRP A 279 -6.21 6.17 17.28
CA TRP A 279 -7.14 7.30 17.46
C TRP A 279 -7.01 8.02 18.80
N THR A 280 -6.60 7.33 19.85
CA THR A 280 -6.38 7.97 21.16
C THR A 280 -5.25 8.99 21.09
N SER A 281 -4.15 8.67 20.40
CA SER A 281 -3.01 9.58 20.20
C SER A 281 -3.38 10.79 19.33
N VAL A 282 -4.16 10.56 18.26
CA VAL A 282 -4.56 11.64 17.33
C VAL A 282 -5.60 12.58 17.96
N LEU A 283 -6.62 12.03 18.64
CA LEU A 283 -7.83 12.77 19.01
C LEU A 283 -7.99 13.01 20.51
N GLY A 284 -7.34 12.20 21.33
CA GLY A 284 -7.71 12.06 22.74
C GLY A 284 -9.04 11.31 22.93
N SER A 285 -9.23 10.73 24.10
CA SER A 285 -10.32 9.77 24.38
C SER A 285 -11.74 10.31 24.11
N SER A 286 -11.97 11.61 24.30
CA SER A 286 -13.31 12.19 24.13
C SER A 286 -13.76 12.23 22.66
N LYS A 287 -12.89 12.70 21.75
CA LYS A 287 -13.21 12.74 20.31
C LYS A 287 -13.16 11.36 19.67
N GLU A 288 -12.23 10.50 20.11
CA GLU A 288 -12.16 9.11 19.70
C GLU A 288 -13.51 8.40 19.85
N ALA A 289 -14.19 8.55 20.98
CA ALA A 289 -15.48 7.92 21.23
C ALA A 289 -16.54 8.25 20.15
N SER A 290 -16.56 9.50 19.67
CA SER A 290 -17.46 9.93 18.60
C SER A 290 -17.14 9.24 17.27
N LEU A 291 -15.85 9.12 16.94
CA LEU A 291 -15.39 8.48 15.70
C LEU A 291 -15.63 6.97 15.73
N VAL A 292 -15.35 6.31 16.85
CA VAL A 292 -15.68 4.88 17.08
C VAL A 292 -17.19 4.64 16.96
N ALA A 293 -18.03 5.54 17.45
CA ALA A 293 -19.48 5.43 17.28
C ALA A 293 -19.90 5.52 15.80
N ALA A 294 -19.23 6.34 14.99
CA ALA A 294 -19.44 6.37 13.54
C ALA A 294 -19.00 5.06 12.88
N ALA A 295 -17.84 4.52 13.23
CA ALA A 295 -17.36 3.21 12.75
C ALA A 295 -18.36 2.09 13.05
N LYS A 296 -18.90 2.04 14.28
CA LYS A 296 -19.93 1.06 14.69
C LYS A 296 -21.19 1.15 13.83
N ARG A 297 -21.66 2.37 13.52
CA ARG A 297 -22.84 2.54 12.65
C ARG A 297 -22.59 2.07 11.23
N VAL A 298 -21.39 2.36 10.67
CA VAL A 298 -21.02 1.97 9.32
C VAL A 298 -20.83 0.46 9.23
N ALA A 299 -19.98 -0.12 10.07
CA ALA A 299 -19.71 -1.56 10.07
C ALA A 299 -20.96 -2.39 10.35
N GLY A 300 -21.84 -1.94 11.28
CA GLY A 300 -23.11 -2.60 11.55
C GLY A 300 -24.07 -2.63 10.37
N LYS A 301 -24.03 -1.66 9.47
CA LYS A 301 -24.81 -1.67 8.22
C LYS A 301 -24.19 -2.60 7.17
N LEU A 302 -22.86 -2.66 7.08
CA LEU A 302 -22.13 -3.51 6.12
C LEU A 302 -22.19 -4.99 6.54
N ASN A 303 -22.14 -5.26 7.83
CA ASN A 303 -22.32 -6.56 8.49
C ASN A 303 -21.61 -7.73 7.79
N ASN A 304 -20.34 -7.57 7.50
CA ASN A 304 -19.48 -8.61 6.92
C ASN A 304 -18.24 -8.85 7.79
N VAL A 305 -17.57 -9.99 7.57
CA VAL A 305 -16.44 -10.45 8.40
C VAL A 305 -15.27 -9.48 8.41
N VAL A 306 -14.99 -8.82 7.26
CA VAL A 306 -13.88 -7.87 7.10
C VAL A 306 -14.12 -6.60 7.90
N ASP A 307 -15.31 -5.99 7.75
CA ASP A 307 -15.63 -4.73 8.44
C ASP A 307 -15.85 -4.94 9.93
N ASN A 308 -16.37 -6.10 10.34
CA ASN A 308 -16.46 -6.47 11.74
C ASN A 308 -15.07 -6.62 12.38
N LYS A 309 -14.10 -7.21 11.66
CA LYS A 309 -12.72 -7.32 12.15
C LYS A 309 -12.05 -5.95 12.25
N LYS A 310 -12.21 -5.07 11.26
CA LYS A 310 -11.71 -3.69 11.36
C LYS A 310 -12.36 -2.92 12.51
N LEU A 311 -13.67 -3.10 12.73
CA LEU A 311 -14.33 -2.48 13.87
C LEU A 311 -13.77 -2.97 15.21
N GLU A 312 -13.42 -4.24 15.32
CA GLU A 312 -12.74 -4.79 16.49
C GLU A 312 -11.40 -4.07 16.73
N TRP A 313 -10.56 -3.90 15.69
CA TRP A 313 -9.29 -3.17 15.77
C TRP A 313 -9.49 -1.71 16.21
N ILE A 314 -10.47 -1.02 15.64
CA ILE A 314 -10.78 0.38 15.93
C ILE A 314 -11.31 0.57 17.37
N SER A 315 -12.03 -0.40 17.93
CA SER A 315 -12.86 -0.17 19.12
C SER A 315 -12.56 -1.04 20.32
N ASP A 316 -11.87 -2.17 20.18
CA ASP A 316 -11.54 -3.04 21.32
C ASP A 316 -10.43 -2.42 22.17
N PRO A 317 -10.68 -2.15 23.46
CA PRO A 317 -9.69 -1.57 24.36
C PRO A 317 -8.40 -2.40 24.49
N ALA A 318 -8.46 -3.72 24.26
CA ALA A 318 -7.31 -4.60 24.36
C ALA A 318 -6.41 -4.53 23.11
N LEU A 319 -6.93 -4.12 21.96
CA LEU A 319 -6.23 -4.12 20.66
C LEU A 319 -5.88 -2.71 20.16
N LYS A 320 -6.80 -1.76 20.29
CA LYS A 320 -6.71 -0.44 19.65
C LYS A 320 -5.48 0.39 20.02
N SER A 321 -4.81 0.12 21.14
CA SER A 321 -3.59 0.83 21.52
C SER A 321 -2.36 0.37 20.74
N GLY A 322 -2.36 -0.87 20.24
CA GLY A 322 -1.27 -1.47 19.48
C GLY A 322 -1.54 -1.55 17.97
N ILE A 323 -2.61 -0.92 17.49
CA ILE A 323 -2.98 -0.89 16.07
C ILE A 323 -3.06 0.56 15.61
N ALA A 324 -2.34 0.88 14.53
CA ALA A 324 -2.37 2.21 13.98
C ALA A 324 -3.61 2.42 13.08
N GLU A 325 -4.28 3.54 13.27
CA GLU A 325 -5.43 3.96 12.46
C GLU A 325 -5.09 5.10 11.51
N ALA A 326 -3.99 5.79 11.80
CA ALA A 326 -3.48 6.93 11.06
C ALA A 326 -1.99 6.76 10.77
N GLU A 327 -1.60 7.03 9.54
CA GLU A 327 -0.22 7.24 9.16
C GLU A 327 0.00 8.70 8.84
N PHE A 328 1.11 9.26 9.31
CA PHE A 328 1.63 10.56 8.90
C PHE A 328 3.01 10.37 8.28
N LEU A 329 3.22 10.97 7.12
CA LEU A 329 4.44 10.85 6.34
C LEU A 329 4.91 12.23 5.90
N LEU A 330 6.19 12.53 6.14
CA LEU A 330 6.84 13.72 5.60
C LEU A 330 7.43 13.42 4.22
N SER A 331 7.03 14.21 3.23
CA SER A 331 7.62 14.22 1.89
C SER A 331 8.44 15.51 1.70
N ASP A 332 9.69 15.37 1.31
CA ASP A 332 10.52 16.48 0.91
C ASP A 332 10.05 17.03 -0.45
N GLY A 333 9.83 18.33 -0.50
CA GLY A 333 9.30 19.01 -1.67
C GLY A 333 7.77 19.08 -1.74
N TYR A 334 7.31 19.79 -2.77
CA TYR A 334 5.89 19.96 -3.04
C TYR A 334 5.28 18.71 -3.68
N SER A 335 4.26 18.18 -3.04
CA SER A 335 3.50 17.00 -3.49
C SER A 335 1.98 17.21 -3.37
N GLY A 336 1.51 18.48 -3.37
CA GLY A 336 0.10 18.84 -3.33
C GLY A 336 -0.61 18.77 -4.68
N ILE A 337 -1.86 19.23 -4.71
CA ILE A 337 -2.75 19.12 -5.87
C ILE A 337 -2.72 20.40 -6.73
N LYS A 338 -2.47 21.56 -6.13
CA LYS A 338 -2.37 22.84 -6.87
C LYS A 338 -1.29 22.82 -7.96
N GLY A 339 -0.26 21.98 -7.80
CA GLY A 339 0.95 21.97 -8.61
C GLY A 339 2.03 22.91 -8.04
N TYR A 340 3.31 22.55 -8.29
CA TYR A 340 4.43 23.42 -7.93
C TYR A 340 4.31 24.77 -8.67
N PRO A 341 4.65 25.91 -8.04
CA PRO A 341 4.59 27.23 -8.67
C PRO A 341 5.31 27.28 -10.01
N LYS A 342 4.71 27.94 -11.01
CA LYS A 342 5.26 28.02 -12.37
C LYS A 342 6.19 29.23 -12.51
N VAL A 343 7.04 29.22 -13.55
CA VAL A 343 7.88 30.37 -13.91
C VAL A 343 7.02 31.64 -14.03
N GLY A 344 7.42 32.69 -13.33
CA GLY A 344 6.67 33.95 -13.24
C GLY A 344 5.77 34.07 -11.99
N ASP A 345 5.53 32.98 -11.25
CA ASP A 345 4.90 33.02 -9.95
C ASP A 345 5.92 33.51 -8.88
N PRO A 346 5.52 34.36 -7.94
CA PRO A 346 6.41 34.82 -6.85
C PRO A 346 7.01 33.70 -6.00
N LEU A 347 6.33 32.56 -5.95
CA LEU A 347 6.81 31.38 -5.20
C LEU A 347 7.64 30.40 -6.04
N TYR A 348 7.85 30.69 -7.34
CA TYR A 348 8.74 29.86 -8.17
C TYR A 348 10.17 29.91 -7.63
N GLY A 349 10.79 28.76 -7.46
CA GLY A 349 12.13 28.64 -6.88
C GLY A 349 12.15 28.59 -5.36
N LYS A 350 11.01 28.61 -4.67
CA LYS A 350 10.92 28.35 -3.24
C LYS A 350 10.84 26.84 -2.95
N GLY A 351 11.38 26.44 -1.80
CA GLY A 351 11.26 25.08 -1.30
C GLY A 351 9.95 24.86 -0.55
N PHE A 352 9.45 23.63 -0.65
CA PHE A 352 8.26 23.19 0.09
C PHE A 352 8.56 21.90 0.84
N THR A 353 7.69 21.58 1.79
CA THR A 353 7.53 20.25 2.36
C THR A 353 6.06 19.89 2.40
N THR A 354 5.72 18.62 2.22
CA THR A 354 4.33 18.14 2.23
C THR A 354 4.19 17.07 3.28
N VAL A 355 3.16 17.18 4.12
CA VAL A 355 2.79 16.15 5.08
C VAL A 355 1.54 15.45 4.56
N PHE A 356 1.66 14.14 4.39
CA PHE A 356 0.54 13.25 4.08
C PHE A 356 -0.05 12.68 5.36
N ALA A 357 -1.35 12.43 5.35
CA ALA A 357 -1.99 11.54 6.28
C ALA A 357 -2.84 10.52 5.53
N ALA A 358 -2.82 9.27 5.99
CA ALA A 358 -3.61 8.19 5.43
C ALA A 358 -4.43 7.50 6.52
N LEU A 359 -5.68 7.13 6.18
CA LEU A 359 -6.53 6.31 7.03
C LEU A 359 -6.20 4.83 6.81
N MET A 360 -5.79 4.14 7.87
CA MET A 360 -5.26 2.77 7.75
C MET A 360 -6.36 1.71 7.65
N HIS A 361 -7.49 1.88 8.32
CA HIS A 361 -8.61 0.92 8.25
C HIS A 361 -9.90 1.57 7.71
N PRO A 362 -9.92 2.01 6.43
CA PRO A 362 -11.14 2.55 5.84
C PRO A 362 -12.23 1.48 5.78
N LEU A 363 -13.47 1.87 6.08
CA LEU A 363 -14.65 1.02 5.96
C LEU A 363 -15.30 1.11 4.57
N ALA A 364 -14.82 2.01 3.70
CA ALA A 364 -15.20 2.03 2.30
C ALA A 364 -14.73 0.75 1.59
N ARG A 365 -15.56 0.25 0.66
CA ARG A 365 -15.26 -0.89 -0.19
C ARG A 365 -15.50 -0.52 -1.63
N GLY A 366 -14.49 -0.77 -2.45
CA GLY A 366 -14.53 -0.57 -3.87
C GLY A 366 -14.69 -1.86 -4.66
N PHE A 367 -14.60 -1.71 -5.97
CA PHE A 367 -14.65 -2.81 -6.91
C PHE A 367 -13.76 -2.57 -8.13
N VAL A 368 -13.45 -3.67 -8.85
CA VAL A 368 -12.82 -3.63 -10.17
C VAL A 368 -13.38 -4.75 -11.06
N HIS A 369 -13.97 -4.37 -12.20
CA HIS A 369 -14.65 -5.29 -13.10
C HIS A 369 -14.37 -5.00 -14.58
N ILE A 370 -14.56 -6.03 -15.42
CA ILE A 370 -14.61 -5.87 -16.87
C ILE A 370 -15.92 -5.16 -17.28
N ASN A 371 -15.88 -4.50 -18.44
CA ASN A 371 -17.06 -3.89 -19.06
C ASN A 371 -17.34 -4.39 -20.49
N SER A 372 -16.54 -5.31 -20.99
CA SER A 372 -16.67 -5.89 -22.32
C SER A 372 -15.87 -7.20 -22.45
N THR A 373 -16.02 -7.91 -23.55
CA THR A 373 -15.20 -9.06 -23.93
C THR A 373 -13.80 -8.70 -24.42
N ASN A 374 -13.50 -7.41 -24.57
CA ASN A 374 -12.16 -6.97 -25.01
C ASN A 374 -11.19 -7.02 -23.82
N ALA A 375 -10.34 -8.03 -23.76
CA ALA A 375 -9.35 -8.20 -22.69
C ALA A 375 -8.28 -7.09 -22.62
N ALA A 376 -8.05 -6.35 -23.72
CA ALA A 376 -7.18 -5.19 -23.74
C ALA A 376 -7.81 -3.92 -23.12
N ALA A 377 -9.14 -3.92 -22.93
CA ALA A 377 -9.82 -2.76 -22.36
C ALA A 377 -9.40 -2.53 -20.90
N LYS A 378 -9.34 -1.26 -20.52
CA LYS A 378 -9.12 -0.91 -19.09
C LYS A 378 -10.36 -1.34 -18.29
N PRO A 379 -10.17 -1.94 -17.10
CA PRO A 379 -11.29 -2.26 -16.22
C PRO A 379 -11.97 -0.99 -15.70
N VAL A 380 -13.23 -1.14 -15.33
CA VAL A 380 -13.93 -0.14 -14.51
C VAL A 380 -13.61 -0.43 -13.05
N TYR A 381 -13.15 0.58 -12.34
CA TYR A 381 -12.90 0.45 -10.91
C TYR A 381 -13.41 1.68 -10.15
N SER A 382 -13.75 1.46 -8.91
CA SER A 382 -14.09 2.51 -7.94
C SER A 382 -13.49 2.14 -6.60
N PRO A 383 -12.60 2.95 -6.02
CA PRO A 383 -12.06 2.71 -4.68
C PRO A 383 -13.03 3.15 -3.57
N ALA A 384 -14.07 3.93 -3.89
CA ALA A 384 -15.09 4.45 -2.98
C ALA A 384 -14.55 5.29 -1.80
N TYR A 385 -13.43 6.01 -1.98
CA TYR A 385 -12.83 6.83 -0.90
C TYR A 385 -13.84 7.79 -0.28
N ALA A 386 -13.78 7.92 1.06
CA ALA A 386 -14.63 8.79 1.87
C ALA A 386 -16.14 8.63 1.62
N SER A 387 -16.57 7.46 1.14
CA SER A 387 -17.97 7.21 0.76
C SER A 387 -18.90 6.93 1.94
N ASN A 388 -18.39 6.86 3.16
CA ASN A 388 -19.15 6.65 4.38
C ASN A 388 -18.79 7.67 5.47
N GLU A 389 -19.64 7.74 6.50
CA GLU A 389 -19.51 8.71 7.59
C GLU A 389 -18.21 8.57 8.37
N TYR A 390 -17.75 7.34 8.63
CA TYR A 390 -16.53 7.10 9.40
C TYR A 390 -15.31 7.57 8.63
N ASP A 391 -15.14 7.12 7.39
CA ASP A 391 -13.96 7.45 6.60
C ASP A 391 -13.84 8.97 6.37
N LEU A 392 -14.97 9.64 6.07
CA LEU A 392 -14.97 11.08 5.87
C LEU A 392 -14.57 11.84 7.13
N LYS A 393 -15.18 11.50 8.28
CA LYS A 393 -14.83 12.11 9.56
C LYS A 393 -13.39 11.84 9.97
N ALA A 394 -12.92 10.61 9.78
CA ALA A 394 -11.54 10.24 10.05
C ALA A 394 -10.56 11.10 9.23
N LEU A 395 -10.75 11.23 7.94
CA LEU A 395 -9.90 12.05 7.07
C LEU A 395 -9.93 13.55 7.46
N VAL A 396 -11.09 14.07 7.90
CA VAL A 396 -11.20 15.44 8.42
C VAL A 396 -10.37 15.62 9.69
N GLU A 397 -10.40 14.66 10.60
CA GLU A 397 -9.58 14.74 11.82
C GLU A 397 -8.08 14.58 11.50
N LEU A 398 -7.71 13.74 10.52
CA LEU A 398 -6.32 13.58 10.10
C LEU A 398 -5.75 14.88 9.51
N VAL A 399 -6.49 15.58 8.65
CA VAL A 399 -5.99 16.83 8.06
C VAL A 399 -5.86 17.94 9.11
N LYS A 400 -6.76 18.01 10.09
CA LYS A 400 -6.63 18.92 11.24
C LYS A 400 -5.41 18.58 12.10
N TYR A 401 -5.12 17.29 12.28
CA TYR A 401 -3.93 16.86 13.02
C TYR A 401 -2.64 17.20 12.29
N ILE A 402 -2.57 17.12 10.94
CA ILE A 402 -1.42 17.61 10.17
C ILE A 402 -1.16 19.09 10.52
N ARG A 403 -2.20 19.94 10.50
CA ARG A 403 -2.03 21.37 10.85
C ARG A 403 -1.57 21.57 12.28
N LYS A 404 -2.14 20.83 13.25
CA LYS A 404 -1.70 20.87 14.64
C LYS A 404 -0.22 20.49 14.76
N MET A 405 0.21 19.42 14.10
CA MET A 405 1.61 19.00 14.06
C MET A 405 2.50 20.08 13.46
N ALA A 406 2.10 20.65 12.32
CA ALA A 406 2.87 21.69 11.64
C ALA A 406 3.02 22.98 12.48
N GLN A 407 2.05 23.29 13.34
CA GLN A 407 2.10 24.41 14.29
C GLN A 407 2.87 24.08 15.58
N THR A 408 3.35 22.84 15.75
CA THR A 408 4.11 22.41 16.94
C THR A 408 5.60 22.56 16.68
N PRO A 409 6.37 23.21 17.62
CA PRO A 409 7.83 23.26 17.51
C PRO A 409 8.45 21.84 17.59
N PRO A 410 9.61 21.61 16.96
CA PRO A 410 10.36 22.54 16.11
C PRO A 410 9.89 22.60 14.65
N PHE A 411 8.88 21.81 14.23
CA PHE A 411 8.41 21.87 12.84
C PHE A 411 7.81 23.24 12.47
N SER A 412 7.13 23.91 13.40
CA SER A 412 6.63 25.27 13.19
C SER A 412 7.74 26.30 12.87
N ASP A 413 8.99 25.98 13.18
CA ASP A 413 10.11 26.90 12.99
C ASP A 413 10.72 26.85 11.59
N ILE A 414 10.35 25.85 10.76
CA ILE A 414 10.97 25.64 9.44
C ILE A 414 10.20 26.23 8.27
N TRP A 415 8.93 26.56 8.44
CA TRP A 415 8.07 27.05 7.35
C TRP A 415 7.57 28.49 7.56
N VAL A 416 7.10 29.13 6.50
CA VAL A 416 6.60 30.54 6.52
C VAL A 416 5.12 30.64 6.23
N ASP A 417 4.53 29.74 5.42
CA ASP A 417 3.14 29.74 5.06
C ASP A 417 2.61 28.33 4.75
N GLU A 418 1.34 28.09 5.08
CA GLU A 418 0.62 26.91 4.62
C GLU A 418 0.11 27.17 3.21
N TYR A 419 0.83 26.68 2.21
CA TYR A 419 0.53 26.92 0.79
C TYR A 419 -0.73 26.20 0.33
N GLU A 420 -1.01 25.01 0.85
CA GLU A 420 -2.16 24.19 0.50
C GLU A 420 -2.71 23.46 1.72
N PRO A 421 -4.01 23.65 2.07
CA PRO A 421 -5.00 24.51 1.41
C PRO A 421 -4.82 25.99 1.67
N GLY A 422 -4.11 26.40 2.70
CA GLY A 422 -3.97 27.73 3.26
C GLY A 422 -4.79 27.91 4.53
N LEU A 423 -4.34 28.79 5.41
CA LEU A 423 -4.90 29.00 6.76
C LEU A 423 -6.36 29.50 6.79
N GLN A 424 -6.91 29.94 5.66
CA GLN A 424 -8.32 30.33 5.54
C GLN A 424 -9.30 29.17 5.60
N VAL A 425 -8.86 27.91 5.41
CA VAL A 425 -9.66 26.71 5.61
C VAL A 425 -9.59 26.33 7.09
N ASP A 426 -10.64 26.58 7.87
CA ASP A 426 -10.59 26.41 9.33
C ASP A 426 -11.86 25.81 9.94
N THR A 427 -13.02 26.02 9.37
CA THR A 427 -14.29 25.45 9.86
C THR A 427 -14.42 23.97 9.49
N ASP A 428 -15.19 23.22 10.28
CA ASP A 428 -15.47 21.79 10.02
C ASP A 428 -16.06 21.58 8.61
N ALA A 429 -16.92 22.48 8.14
CA ALA A 429 -17.52 22.39 6.81
C ALA A 429 -16.48 22.61 5.69
N GLU A 430 -15.56 23.56 5.86
CA GLU A 430 -14.49 23.80 4.90
C GLU A 430 -13.50 22.64 4.85
N TRP A 431 -13.17 22.04 5.99
CA TRP A 431 -12.34 20.84 6.04
C TRP A 431 -13.03 19.65 5.38
N GLU A 432 -14.32 19.48 5.58
CA GLU A 432 -15.09 18.41 4.93
C GLU A 432 -15.10 18.58 3.42
N ASP A 433 -15.31 19.81 2.94
CA ASP A 433 -15.25 20.15 1.50
C ASP A 433 -13.84 19.95 0.94
N PHE A 434 -12.81 20.35 1.68
CA PHE A 434 -11.41 20.11 1.28
C PHE A 434 -11.14 18.62 1.12
N VAL A 435 -11.50 17.80 2.09
CA VAL A 435 -11.31 16.34 2.03
C VAL A 435 -12.05 15.73 0.85
N LYS A 436 -13.32 16.04 0.65
CA LYS A 436 -14.13 15.52 -0.47
C LYS A 436 -13.53 15.81 -1.85
N ASN A 437 -12.91 16.99 -2.00
CA ASN A 437 -12.34 17.41 -3.26
C ASN A 437 -10.89 16.99 -3.47
N ASN A 438 -10.18 16.59 -2.39
CA ASN A 438 -8.72 16.38 -2.41
C ASN A 438 -8.29 14.99 -1.93
N VAL A 439 -9.21 14.12 -1.52
CA VAL A 439 -8.86 12.75 -1.16
C VAL A 439 -8.29 12.00 -2.37
N ASN A 440 -7.14 11.35 -2.17
CA ASN A 440 -6.38 10.68 -3.21
C ASN A 440 -5.99 9.25 -2.79
N PRO A 441 -5.62 8.37 -3.74
CA PRO A 441 -5.07 7.07 -3.42
C PRO A 441 -3.70 7.19 -2.74
N PHE A 442 -3.43 6.25 -1.85
CA PHE A 442 -2.06 5.99 -1.41
C PHE A 442 -1.38 4.90 -2.24
N TYR A 443 -2.09 4.43 -3.28
CA TYR A 443 -1.64 3.39 -4.21
C TYR A 443 -1.40 2.02 -3.55
N HIS A 444 -2.19 1.70 -2.54
CA HIS A 444 -2.18 0.46 -1.77
C HIS A 444 -3.37 -0.47 -2.06
N PRO A 445 -3.82 -0.62 -3.32
CA PRO A 445 -5.00 -1.43 -3.59
C PRO A 445 -4.75 -2.90 -3.29
N VAL A 446 -5.66 -3.52 -2.52
CA VAL A 446 -5.65 -4.94 -2.15
C VAL A 446 -7.07 -5.52 -2.19
N GLY A 447 -7.20 -6.83 -2.03
CA GLY A 447 -8.43 -7.49 -1.62
C GLY A 447 -9.41 -7.88 -2.71
N SER A 448 -9.17 -7.55 -3.97
CA SER A 448 -10.14 -7.78 -5.07
C SER A 448 -10.27 -9.24 -5.57
N CYS A 449 -9.42 -10.14 -5.06
CA CYS A 449 -9.57 -11.61 -5.15
C CYS A 449 -9.38 -12.22 -3.75
N ALA A 450 -10.08 -11.69 -2.76
CA ALA A 450 -9.84 -11.91 -1.34
C ALA A 450 -9.71 -13.40 -0.96
N MET A 451 -8.70 -13.69 -0.15
CA MET A 451 -8.56 -14.97 0.55
C MET A 451 -9.49 -14.95 1.76
N LEU A 452 -10.67 -15.52 1.59
CA LEU A 452 -11.74 -15.63 2.58
C LEU A 452 -12.52 -16.92 2.36
N PRO A 453 -13.27 -17.41 3.34
CA PRO A 453 -14.27 -18.44 3.10
C PRO A 453 -15.22 -18.04 1.97
N LYS A 454 -15.57 -18.97 1.08
CA LYS A 454 -16.44 -18.66 -0.08
C LYS A 454 -17.77 -18.00 0.31
N LYS A 455 -18.34 -18.40 1.45
CA LYS A 455 -19.60 -17.84 1.98
C LYS A 455 -19.49 -16.37 2.37
N ASP A 456 -18.26 -15.90 2.66
CA ASP A 456 -17.94 -14.55 3.08
C ASP A 456 -17.39 -13.68 1.93
N GLY A 457 -17.63 -14.11 0.68
CA GLY A 457 -17.20 -13.40 -0.53
C GLY A 457 -15.78 -13.76 -0.99
N GLY A 458 -15.17 -14.82 -0.46
CA GLY A 458 -13.85 -15.28 -0.86
C GLY A 458 -13.75 -15.70 -2.32
N VAL A 459 -12.63 -15.41 -2.95
CA VAL A 459 -12.27 -15.80 -4.31
C VAL A 459 -11.29 -16.97 -4.31
N VAL A 460 -10.36 -16.97 -3.37
CA VAL A 460 -9.39 -18.04 -3.14
C VAL A 460 -9.51 -18.58 -1.72
N ASP A 461 -9.15 -19.85 -1.55
CA ASP A 461 -9.03 -20.47 -0.23
C ASP A 461 -7.65 -20.18 0.40
N SER A 462 -7.38 -20.71 1.61
CA SER A 462 -6.11 -20.51 2.31
C SER A 462 -4.90 -21.15 1.62
N THR A 463 -5.10 -21.95 0.58
CA THR A 463 -4.05 -22.43 -0.32
C THR A 463 -3.89 -21.57 -1.57
N LEU A 464 -4.60 -20.44 -1.64
CA LEU A 464 -4.67 -19.51 -2.77
C LEU A 464 -5.31 -20.10 -4.03
N THR A 465 -5.98 -21.25 -3.92
CA THR A 465 -6.68 -21.89 -5.03
C THR A 465 -8.03 -21.19 -5.28
N VAL A 466 -8.30 -20.83 -6.53
CA VAL A 466 -9.58 -20.19 -6.93
C VAL A 466 -10.72 -21.19 -6.75
N TYR A 467 -11.76 -20.80 -6.02
CA TYR A 467 -12.91 -21.66 -5.75
C TYR A 467 -13.56 -22.16 -7.05
N GLY A 468 -13.83 -23.47 -7.08
CA GLY A 468 -14.41 -24.15 -8.24
C GLY A 468 -13.38 -24.66 -9.25
N THR A 469 -12.10 -24.39 -9.04
CA THR A 469 -10.99 -24.93 -9.83
C THR A 469 -10.15 -25.93 -9.02
N SER A 470 -9.22 -26.62 -9.67
CA SER A 470 -8.33 -27.57 -9.01
C SER A 470 -6.85 -27.16 -9.06
N ASN A 471 -6.46 -26.29 -9.99
CA ASN A 471 -5.07 -25.92 -10.26
C ASN A 471 -4.92 -24.50 -10.82
N LEU A 472 -5.84 -23.61 -10.46
CA LEU A 472 -5.73 -22.18 -10.72
C LEU A 472 -5.54 -21.46 -9.39
N ARG A 473 -4.47 -20.69 -9.27
CA ARG A 473 -4.21 -19.86 -8.09
C ARG A 473 -4.15 -18.38 -8.43
N VAL A 474 -4.41 -17.54 -7.43
CA VAL A 474 -4.05 -16.10 -7.47
C VAL A 474 -3.01 -15.85 -6.41
N VAL A 475 -1.90 -15.21 -6.79
CA VAL A 475 -0.78 -14.90 -5.89
C VAL A 475 -0.30 -13.47 -6.15
N ASP A 476 -0.95 -12.50 -5.55
CA ASP A 476 -0.58 -11.08 -5.56
C ASP A 476 -1.36 -10.32 -4.47
N ALA A 477 -1.25 -9.00 -4.44
CA ALA A 477 -1.92 -8.17 -3.45
C ALA A 477 -3.47 -8.30 -3.44
N SER A 478 -4.07 -8.83 -4.51
CA SER A 478 -5.54 -9.01 -4.58
C SER A 478 -6.07 -10.04 -3.59
N VAL A 479 -5.21 -10.96 -3.11
CA VAL A 479 -5.63 -12.00 -2.15
C VAL A 479 -5.66 -11.53 -0.71
N ILE A 480 -4.99 -10.43 -0.37
CA ILE A 480 -4.98 -9.85 0.97
C ILE A 480 -6.42 -9.57 1.42
N PRO A 481 -6.93 -10.24 2.47
CA PRO A 481 -8.35 -10.14 2.81
C PRO A 481 -8.71 -8.81 3.48
N ILE A 482 -7.79 -8.27 4.29
CA ILE A 482 -7.93 -7.02 5.04
C ILE A 482 -6.64 -6.23 4.89
N LEU A 483 -6.75 -4.97 4.49
CA LEU A 483 -5.63 -4.03 4.42
C LEU A 483 -5.10 -3.75 5.83
N VAL A 484 -3.77 -3.84 6.01
CA VAL A 484 -3.09 -3.62 7.29
C VAL A 484 -2.51 -2.21 7.38
N SER A 485 -2.19 -1.74 8.58
CA SER A 485 -1.62 -0.41 8.83
C SER A 485 -0.13 -0.32 8.47
N ALA A 486 0.16 -0.57 7.20
CA ALA A 486 1.50 -0.49 6.61
C ALA A 486 1.42 -0.28 5.10
N HIS A 487 2.54 0.08 4.49
CA HIS A 487 2.70 -0.01 3.05
C HIS A 487 2.70 -1.49 2.63
N PRO A 488 1.88 -1.92 1.65
CA PRO A 488 1.63 -3.35 1.44
C PRO A 488 2.82 -4.11 0.83
N GLN A 489 3.91 -3.43 0.44
CA GLN A 489 5.04 -4.05 -0.26
C GLN A 489 5.60 -5.25 0.51
N THR A 490 5.95 -5.09 1.78
CA THR A 490 6.51 -6.15 2.62
C THR A 490 5.53 -7.32 2.78
N GLY A 491 4.26 -7.03 3.04
CA GLY A 491 3.20 -8.03 3.12
C GLY A 491 2.99 -8.80 1.82
N VAL A 492 3.12 -8.13 0.66
CA VAL A 492 3.00 -8.79 -0.66
C VAL A 492 4.18 -9.73 -0.93
N TYR A 493 5.40 -9.36 -0.56
CA TYR A 493 6.54 -10.30 -0.61
C TYR A 493 6.32 -11.48 0.34
N GLY A 494 5.82 -11.23 1.56
CA GLY A 494 5.44 -12.30 2.49
C GLY A 494 4.37 -13.24 1.92
N VAL A 495 3.34 -12.70 1.27
CA VAL A 495 2.33 -13.52 0.56
C VAL A 495 2.98 -14.36 -0.54
N ALA A 496 3.91 -13.82 -1.32
CA ALA A 496 4.57 -14.54 -2.40
C ALA A 496 5.47 -15.67 -1.88
N GLU A 497 6.27 -15.41 -0.83
CA GLU A 497 7.10 -16.44 -0.19
C GLU A 497 6.26 -17.56 0.44
N ARG A 498 5.19 -17.20 1.15
CA ARG A 498 4.26 -18.18 1.71
C ARG A 498 3.57 -19.01 0.62
N ALA A 499 3.16 -18.37 -0.48
CA ALA A 499 2.58 -19.05 -1.64
C ALA A 499 3.56 -20.04 -2.27
N ALA A 500 4.83 -19.68 -2.39
CA ALA A 500 5.87 -20.57 -2.93
C ALA A 500 6.02 -21.84 -2.08
N GLU A 501 5.97 -21.74 -0.75
CA GLU A 501 5.98 -22.90 0.15
C GLU A 501 4.74 -23.80 -0.06
N ILE A 502 3.55 -23.21 -0.12
CA ILE A 502 2.29 -23.92 -0.35
C ILE A 502 2.31 -24.66 -1.70
N ILE A 503 2.80 -23.98 -2.75
CA ILE A 503 2.87 -24.55 -4.10
C ILE A 503 3.89 -25.71 -4.13
N ALA A 504 5.07 -25.51 -3.55
CA ALA A 504 6.10 -26.55 -3.47
C ALA A 504 5.57 -27.79 -2.76
N ALA A 505 4.91 -27.64 -1.62
CA ALA A 505 4.31 -28.76 -0.87
C ALA A 505 3.19 -29.50 -1.64
N ALA A 506 2.49 -28.83 -2.55
CA ALA A 506 1.44 -29.45 -3.36
C ALA A 506 1.99 -30.33 -4.49
N TRP A 507 3.28 -30.22 -4.84
CA TRP A 507 3.92 -30.90 -5.96
C TRP A 507 5.14 -31.75 -5.56
N SER A 508 5.45 -31.84 -4.26
CA SER A 508 6.49 -32.70 -3.68
C SER A 508 6.12 -34.19 -3.61
#